data_b18c6a4d812817c06bc22ae520fad8fa
#
_entry.id   b18c6a4d812817c06bc22ae520fad8fa
#
_cell.length_a   1.000
_cell.length_b   1.000
_cell.length_c   1.000
_cell.angle_alpha   90.00
_cell.angle_beta   90.00
_cell.angle_gamma   90.00
#
_symmetry.space_group_name_H-M   'P 1'
#
loop_
_entity.id
_entity.type
_entity.pdbx_description
1 polymer ?
#
loop_
_entity_poly.entity_id
_entity_poly.type
_entity_poly.pdbx_seq_one_letter_code
_entity_poly.pdbx_strand_id
1 'polypeptide(L)'
;MVDALKRTGLDASLSNGNFTVFAPTDAVFNAWINDLGYADLAALQQGLGTEQFKSIIAYHILRGSNSSADFSSGYYQTMAINSAKDSLHLYLEKGSVLALNADALVIEADLIASNGVIHSLNSINYPRSVYGLIEVNPNYSSLEAAIGLADGNLKATLSDEASTFTLFAPHNEAFDTLVMRTPNVNNLLELIASLGTANLQNLILYHATGSRMLSSGLQTGSVNTLANDGSGGNLQFFINIGSEVRIIDNSANTEDAVLGTRDIIGSNGAVHLIDAVLIGE
;
A
#
# COMPACT_ATOMS: atom_id res chain seq x y z
N MET A 1 14.84 20.03 3.17
CA MET A 1 14.73 19.18 1.94
C MET A 1 15.96 19.27 1.04
N VAL A 2 16.50 20.46 0.66
CA VAL A 2 17.63 20.60 -0.28
C VAL A 2 18.89 19.82 0.17
N ASP A 3 19.26 19.92 1.44
CA ASP A 3 20.43 19.20 1.96
C ASP A 3 20.22 17.67 1.96
N ALA A 4 19.00 17.21 2.20
CA ALA A 4 18.67 15.79 2.12
C ALA A 4 18.79 15.26 0.68
N LEU A 5 18.35 16.03 -0.32
CA LEU A 5 18.52 15.69 -1.75
C LEU A 5 20.00 15.57 -2.12
N LYS A 6 20.84 16.54 -1.72
CA LYS A 6 22.29 16.52 -1.97
C LYS A 6 22.97 15.31 -1.31
N ARG A 7 22.62 15.00 -0.06
CA ARG A 7 23.20 13.87 0.68
C ARG A 7 22.84 12.51 0.06
N THR A 8 21.71 12.43 -0.63
CA THR A 8 21.24 11.20 -1.29
C THR A 8 21.61 11.12 -2.78
N GLY A 9 22.18 12.21 -3.34
CA GLY A 9 22.47 12.33 -4.79
C GLY A 9 21.24 12.46 -5.67
N LEU A 10 20.06 12.68 -5.07
CA LEU A 10 18.81 12.85 -5.82
C LEU A 10 18.72 14.22 -6.51
N ASP A 11 19.46 15.24 -6.03
CA ASP A 11 19.56 16.55 -6.66
C ASP A 11 20.04 16.46 -8.10
N ALA A 12 21.03 15.61 -8.39
CA ALA A 12 21.48 15.35 -9.75
C ALA A 12 20.41 14.68 -10.62
N SER A 13 19.63 13.77 -10.04
CA SER A 13 18.51 13.10 -10.74
C SER A 13 17.39 14.09 -11.09
N LEU A 14 17.12 15.05 -10.22
CA LEU A 14 16.11 16.09 -10.43
C LEU A 14 16.51 17.15 -11.46
N SER A 15 17.77 17.21 -11.88
CA SER A 15 18.23 18.16 -12.90
C SER A 15 17.75 17.82 -14.32
N ASN A 16 17.31 16.58 -14.55
CA ASN A 16 16.88 16.10 -15.86
C ASN A 16 15.46 15.52 -15.81
N GLY A 17 14.50 16.24 -16.36
CA GLY A 17 13.08 15.85 -16.41
C GLY A 17 12.19 16.74 -15.57
N ASN A 18 10.90 16.45 -15.58
CA ASN A 18 9.91 17.15 -14.80
C ASN A 18 9.52 16.33 -13.58
N PHE A 19 9.33 16.99 -12.45
CA PHE A 19 9.04 16.34 -11.18
C PHE A 19 7.99 17.11 -10.38
N THR A 20 7.29 16.38 -9.53
CA THR A 20 6.50 16.91 -8.44
C THR A 20 7.19 16.54 -7.14
N VAL A 21 7.52 17.52 -6.33
CA VAL A 21 8.21 17.31 -5.05
C VAL A 21 7.28 17.72 -3.90
N PHE A 22 6.94 16.76 -3.09
CA PHE A 22 6.26 16.99 -1.81
C PHE A 22 7.34 17.30 -0.75
N ALA A 23 7.55 18.56 -0.46
CA ALA A 23 8.68 19.02 0.35
C ALA A 23 8.28 19.31 1.81
N PRO A 24 8.68 18.47 2.79
CA PRO A 24 8.57 18.85 4.19
C PRO A 24 9.32 20.14 4.45
N THR A 25 8.74 21.04 5.28
CA THR A 25 9.38 22.30 5.65
C THR A 25 10.64 22.08 6.51
N ASP A 26 11.50 23.09 6.65
CA ASP A 26 12.67 22.99 7.52
C ASP A 26 12.27 22.75 8.98
N ALA A 27 11.15 23.31 9.43
CA ALA A 27 10.61 23.05 10.76
C ALA A 27 10.24 21.56 10.95
N VAL A 28 9.63 20.94 9.93
CA VAL A 28 9.30 19.50 9.92
C VAL A 28 10.57 18.64 9.95
N PHE A 29 11.60 18.99 9.15
CA PHE A 29 12.88 18.29 9.20
C PHE A 29 13.56 18.37 10.56
N ASN A 30 13.57 19.56 11.18
CA ASN A 30 14.16 19.74 12.50
C ASN A 30 13.39 18.96 13.57
N ALA A 31 12.07 18.96 13.53
CA ALA A 31 11.25 18.14 14.41
C ALA A 31 11.56 16.65 14.22
N TRP A 32 11.61 16.17 12.99
CA TRP A 32 11.93 14.78 12.65
C TRP A 32 13.28 14.32 13.21
N ILE A 33 14.34 15.15 13.04
CA ILE A 33 15.68 14.88 13.56
C ILE A 33 15.65 14.76 15.10
N ASN A 34 14.99 15.72 15.76
CA ASN A 34 14.89 15.77 17.22
C ASN A 34 14.06 14.61 17.80
N ASP A 35 12.92 14.30 17.20
CA ASP A 35 12.00 13.24 17.65
C ASP A 35 12.66 11.84 17.57
N LEU A 36 13.56 11.64 16.60
CA LEU A 36 14.36 10.43 16.50
C LEU A 36 15.65 10.46 17.35
N GLY A 37 15.90 11.54 18.08
CA GLY A 37 17.03 11.67 19.00
C GLY A 37 18.39 11.93 18.35
N TYR A 38 18.41 12.44 17.09
CA TYR A 38 19.64 12.76 16.39
C TYR A 38 20.03 14.24 16.56
N ALA A 39 21.32 14.51 16.51
CA ALA A 39 21.84 15.87 16.64
C ALA A 39 21.63 16.74 15.39
N ASP A 40 21.69 16.13 14.23
CA ASP A 40 21.56 16.79 12.93
C ASP A 40 21.19 15.80 11.80
N LEU A 41 21.01 16.32 10.59
CA LEU A 41 20.65 15.53 9.42
C LEU A 41 21.72 14.50 9.04
N ALA A 42 23.00 14.76 9.34
CA ALA A 42 24.08 13.80 9.06
C ALA A 42 24.03 12.61 10.01
N ALA A 43 23.82 12.88 11.30
CA ALA A 43 23.63 11.85 12.32
C ALA A 43 22.37 11.02 12.04
N LEU A 44 21.27 11.66 11.63
CA LEU A 44 20.06 10.98 11.22
C LEU A 44 20.30 10.04 10.03
N GLN A 45 20.97 10.52 8.96
CA GLN A 45 21.32 9.69 7.80
C GLN A 45 22.19 8.50 8.20
N GLN A 46 23.16 8.71 9.09
CA GLN A 46 24.03 7.64 9.58
C GLN A 46 23.25 6.61 10.41
N GLY A 47 22.34 7.07 11.27
CA GLY A 47 21.53 6.21 12.13
C GLY A 47 20.51 5.37 11.38
N LEU A 48 19.82 5.94 10.39
CA LEU A 48 18.89 5.21 9.51
C LEU A 48 19.62 4.33 8.50
N GLY A 49 20.84 4.66 8.13
CA GLY A 49 21.54 4.09 7.00
C GLY A 49 21.20 4.81 5.68
N THR A 50 22.17 4.81 4.77
CA THR A 50 22.10 5.59 3.51
C THR A 50 20.91 5.19 2.63
N GLU A 51 20.65 3.90 2.48
CA GLU A 51 19.57 3.41 1.60
C GLU A 51 18.19 3.72 2.15
N GLN A 52 17.96 3.54 3.46
CA GLN A 52 16.68 3.85 4.08
C GLN A 52 16.43 5.36 4.06
N PHE A 53 17.42 6.17 4.40
CA PHE A 53 17.31 7.62 4.30
C PHE A 53 17.00 8.07 2.88
N LYS A 54 17.71 7.53 1.87
CA LYS A 54 17.46 7.81 0.47
C LYS A 54 16.06 7.40 0.02
N SER A 55 15.57 6.25 0.47
CA SER A 55 14.22 5.76 0.17
C SER A 55 13.17 6.73 0.71
N ILE A 56 13.31 7.21 1.96
CA ILE A 56 12.38 8.20 2.55
C ILE A 56 12.37 9.48 1.72
N ILE A 57 13.55 10.02 1.34
CA ILE A 57 13.61 11.27 0.56
C ILE A 57 13.03 11.06 -0.85
N ALA A 58 13.35 9.96 -1.52
CA ALA A 58 12.83 9.63 -2.84
C ALA A 58 11.31 9.37 -2.85
N TYR A 59 10.75 8.94 -1.72
CA TYR A 59 9.31 8.71 -1.56
C TYR A 59 8.48 10.00 -1.60
N HIS A 60 9.12 11.16 -1.43
CA HIS A 60 8.49 12.48 -1.56
C HIS A 60 8.49 13.03 -3.00
N ILE A 61 8.95 12.24 -3.98
CA ILE A 61 9.15 12.72 -5.35
C ILE A 61 8.38 11.85 -6.33
N LEU A 62 7.55 12.48 -7.15
CA LEU A 62 6.88 11.85 -8.28
C LEU A 62 7.52 12.33 -9.58
N ARG A 63 7.46 11.50 -10.62
CA ARG A 63 7.79 11.93 -11.98
C ARG A 63 6.63 12.71 -12.59
N GLY A 64 6.94 13.70 -13.40
CA GLY A 64 5.96 14.60 -14.00
C GLY A 64 5.73 15.86 -13.17
N SER A 65 5.22 16.89 -13.82
CA SER A 65 4.87 18.17 -13.20
C SER A 65 3.38 18.21 -13.00
N ASN A 66 2.92 17.95 -11.77
CA ASN A 66 1.50 17.90 -11.42
C ASN A 66 1.16 19.03 -10.47
N SER A 67 0.22 19.86 -10.84
CA SER A 67 -0.40 20.83 -9.93
C SER A 67 -1.37 20.13 -8.97
N SER A 68 -1.79 20.82 -7.92
CA SER A 68 -2.77 20.28 -6.98
C SER A 68 -4.10 19.94 -7.66
N ALA A 69 -4.44 20.62 -8.77
CA ALA A 69 -5.64 20.37 -9.56
C ALA A 69 -5.57 19.06 -10.35
N ASP A 70 -4.37 18.62 -10.75
CA ASP A 70 -4.15 17.43 -11.57
C ASP A 70 -4.32 16.12 -10.79
N PHE A 71 -4.28 16.16 -9.46
CA PHE A 71 -4.45 14.98 -8.63
C PHE A 71 -5.92 14.58 -8.46
N SER A 72 -6.14 13.29 -8.32
CA SER A 72 -7.35 12.65 -7.79
C SER A 72 -6.96 11.70 -6.66
N SER A 73 -7.91 11.25 -5.84
CA SER A 73 -7.61 10.23 -4.84
C SER A 73 -7.18 8.93 -5.52
N GLY A 74 -6.07 8.34 -5.05
CA GLY A 74 -5.50 7.13 -5.65
C GLY A 74 -4.03 6.91 -5.32
N TYR A 75 -3.47 5.85 -5.89
CA TYR A 75 -2.07 5.50 -5.71
C TYR A 75 -1.18 6.11 -6.78
N TYR A 76 -0.08 6.70 -6.35
CA TYR A 76 0.90 7.36 -7.21
C TYR A 76 2.29 6.79 -7.01
N GLN A 77 2.96 6.54 -8.12
CA GLN A 77 4.30 5.97 -8.14
C GLN A 77 5.34 7.02 -7.76
N THR A 78 6.18 6.72 -6.78
CA THR A 78 7.26 7.59 -6.32
C THR A 78 8.60 7.25 -6.98
N MET A 79 9.64 8.03 -6.69
CA MET A 79 11.03 7.71 -7.07
C MET A 79 11.70 6.75 -6.08
N ALA A 80 11.10 6.45 -4.92
CA ALA A 80 11.59 5.44 -4.02
C ALA A 80 11.42 4.04 -4.63
N ILE A 81 12.35 3.15 -4.32
CA ILE A 81 12.33 1.77 -4.81
C ILE A 81 12.49 0.79 -3.65
N ASN A 82 11.88 -0.38 -3.77
CA ASN A 82 12.11 -1.50 -2.85
C ASN A 82 13.38 -2.30 -3.21
N SER A 83 13.65 -3.38 -2.49
CA SER A 83 14.79 -4.27 -2.73
C SER A 83 14.76 -4.95 -4.10
N ALA A 84 13.56 -5.14 -4.67
CA ALA A 84 13.35 -5.70 -6.01
C ALA A 84 13.47 -4.66 -7.14
N LYS A 85 13.78 -3.39 -6.80
CA LYS A 85 13.89 -2.25 -7.72
C LYS A 85 12.56 -1.78 -8.33
N ASP A 86 11.43 -2.13 -7.71
CA ASP A 86 10.15 -1.58 -8.10
C ASP A 86 9.92 -0.24 -7.42
N SER A 87 9.32 0.69 -8.15
CA SER A 87 8.95 2.01 -7.61
C SER A 87 7.80 1.88 -6.61
N LEU A 88 8.01 2.42 -5.41
CA LEU A 88 7.02 2.39 -4.34
C LEU A 88 5.85 3.34 -4.64
N HIS A 89 4.67 2.97 -4.18
CA HIS A 89 3.48 3.81 -4.29
C HIS A 89 3.17 4.51 -2.97
N LEU A 90 2.64 5.71 -3.07
CA LEU A 90 1.95 6.40 -1.99
C LEU A 90 0.45 6.51 -2.35
N TYR A 91 -0.40 6.58 -1.35
CA TYR A 91 -1.80 6.95 -1.53
C TYR A 91 -1.96 8.46 -1.33
N LEU A 92 -2.59 9.12 -2.29
CA LEU A 92 -2.96 10.52 -2.20
C LEU A 92 -4.47 10.61 -2.08
N GLU A 93 -4.95 11.31 -1.07
CA GLU A 93 -6.35 11.65 -0.89
C GLU A 93 -6.57 13.11 -1.28
N LYS A 94 -7.51 13.34 -2.20
CA LYS A 94 -7.93 14.68 -2.61
C LYS A 94 -9.22 15.07 -1.89
N GLY A 95 -9.04 15.81 -0.81
CA GLY A 95 -10.10 16.47 -0.08
C GLY A 95 -10.07 18.00 -0.27
N SER A 96 -10.40 18.74 0.77
CA SER A 96 -10.19 20.19 0.85
C SER A 96 -8.69 20.55 0.87
N VAL A 97 -7.87 19.62 1.33
CA VAL A 97 -6.40 19.63 1.33
C VAL A 97 -5.94 18.29 0.78
N LEU A 98 -4.83 18.26 0.03
CA LEU A 98 -4.20 17.01 -0.38
C LEU A 98 -3.52 16.36 0.82
N ALA A 99 -3.80 15.08 1.06
CA ALA A 99 -3.16 14.27 2.08
C ALA A 99 -2.40 13.10 1.45
N LEU A 100 -1.17 12.88 1.88
CA LEU A 100 -0.34 11.75 1.46
C LEU A 100 -0.33 10.71 2.58
N ASN A 101 -0.72 9.49 2.25
CA ASN A 101 -0.81 8.34 3.17
C ASN A 101 -1.56 8.66 4.48
N ALA A 102 -2.57 9.53 4.42
CA ALA A 102 -3.35 10.04 5.56
C ALA A 102 -2.55 10.82 6.63
N ASP A 103 -1.22 10.85 6.56
CA ASP A 103 -0.34 11.41 7.60
C ASP A 103 0.24 12.79 7.25
N ALA A 104 0.55 13.03 5.98
CA ALA A 104 1.22 14.24 5.55
C ALA A 104 0.28 15.13 4.73
N LEU A 105 -0.04 16.32 5.25
CA LEU A 105 -0.90 17.28 4.60
C LEU A 105 -0.08 18.28 3.78
N VAL A 106 -0.57 18.62 2.60
CA VAL A 106 -0.06 19.74 1.80
C VAL A 106 -0.53 21.04 2.44
N ILE A 107 0.40 21.84 2.95
CA ILE A 107 0.11 23.13 3.62
C ILE A 107 0.28 24.34 2.68
N GLU A 108 1.09 24.19 1.63
CA GLU A 108 1.24 25.16 0.56
C GLU A 108 1.41 24.41 -0.76
N ALA A 109 0.54 24.65 -1.71
CA ALA A 109 0.51 23.95 -2.97
C ALA A 109 1.01 24.82 -4.13
N ASP A 110 1.39 24.15 -5.23
CA ASP A 110 1.62 24.76 -6.53
C ASP A 110 2.76 25.80 -6.58
N LEU A 111 3.83 25.59 -5.85
CA LEU A 111 5.07 26.35 -5.98
C LEU A 111 5.78 25.95 -7.26
N ILE A 112 5.73 26.83 -8.25
CA ILE A 112 6.26 26.56 -9.59
C ILE A 112 7.79 26.64 -9.60
N ALA A 113 8.42 25.59 -10.10
CA ALA A 113 9.87 25.55 -10.40
C ALA A 113 10.09 25.50 -11.91
N SER A 114 11.34 25.71 -12.35
CA SER A 114 11.70 25.66 -13.77
C SER A 114 11.42 24.30 -14.43
N ASN A 115 11.40 23.24 -13.68
CA ASN A 115 11.23 21.87 -14.16
C ASN A 115 10.24 21.05 -13.29
N GLY A 116 9.23 21.69 -12.73
CA GLY A 116 8.21 20.97 -11.97
C GLY A 116 7.41 21.81 -10.99
N VAL A 117 6.78 21.13 -10.05
CA VAL A 117 5.94 21.73 -9.01
C VAL A 117 6.39 21.22 -7.65
N ILE A 118 6.36 22.11 -6.66
CA ILE A 118 6.63 21.76 -5.26
C ILE A 118 5.36 21.99 -4.46
N HIS A 119 5.06 21.04 -3.57
CA HIS A 119 4.00 21.15 -2.57
C HIS A 119 4.63 20.98 -1.18
N SER A 120 4.45 21.97 -0.30
CA SER A 120 5.03 21.93 1.04
C SER A 120 4.20 21.01 1.95
N LEU A 121 4.86 20.18 2.76
CA LEU A 121 4.24 19.25 3.69
C LEU A 121 4.42 19.66 5.15
N ASN A 122 3.44 19.29 5.98
CA ASN A 122 3.48 19.44 7.43
C ASN A 122 4.09 18.24 8.17
N SER A 123 4.45 17.16 7.46
CA SER A 123 5.02 15.93 8.04
C SER A 123 5.96 15.23 7.06
N ILE A 124 6.82 14.35 7.56
CA ILE A 124 7.60 13.42 6.74
C ILE A 124 6.67 12.27 6.33
N ASN A 125 6.70 11.92 5.03
CA ASN A 125 5.96 10.80 4.50
C ASN A 125 6.88 9.58 4.33
N TYR A 126 6.46 8.43 4.87
CA TYR A 126 7.26 7.20 4.86
C TYR A 126 6.75 6.18 3.85
N PRO A 127 7.66 5.40 3.21
CA PRO A 127 7.26 4.20 2.49
C PRO A 127 6.33 3.30 3.31
N ARG A 128 5.34 2.71 2.64
CA ARG A 128 4.34 1.84 3.27
C ARG A 128 4.53 0.39 2.85
N SER A 129 4.31 -0.54 3.78
CA SER A 129 4.16 -1.97 3.51
C SER A 129 2.87 -2.26 2.74
N VAL A 130 2.64 -3.51 2.33
CA VAL A 130 1.37 -3.92 1.70
C VAL A 130 0.17 -3.64 2.62
N TYR A 131 0.31 -3.88 3.93
CA TYR A 131 -0.74 -3.52 4.89
C TYR A 131 -0.90 -2.01 4.99
N GLY A 132 0.19 -1.26 5.11
CA GLY A 132 0.15 0.20 5.24
C GLY A 132 -0.47 0.90 4.03
N LEU A 133 -0.38 0.31 2.82
CA LEU A 133 -1.06 0.83 1.63
C LEU A 133 -2.58 0.62 1.68
N ILE A 134 -3.05 -0.45 2.34
CA ILE A 134 -4.48 -0.68 2.57
C ILE A 134 -5.00 0.24 3.69
N GLU A 135 -4.26 0.33 4.80
CA GLU A 135 -4.62 1.14 5.98
C GLU A 135 -4.90 2.62 5.64
N VAL A 136 -4.18 3.17 4.68
CA VAL A 136 -4.30 4.61 4.32
C VAL A 136 -5.38 4.91 3.28
N ASN A 137 -6.03 3.91 2.71
CA ASN A 137 -7.04 4.09 1.67
C ASN A 137 -8.46 3.78 2.22
N PRO A 138 -9.35 4.79 2.36
CA PRO A 138 -10.68 4.61 2.93
C PRO A 138 -11.55 3.56 2.23
N ASN A 139 -11.29 3.25 0.95
CA ASN A 139 -12.03 2.25 0.19
C ASN A 139 -11.77 0.80 0.66
N TYR A 140 -10.80 0.60 1.57
CA TYR A 140 -10.41 -0.70 2.12
C TYR A 140 -10.58 -0.78 3.64
N SER A 141 -11.36 0.12 4.23
CA SER A 141 -11.61 0.14 5.67
C SER A 141 -12.26 -1.14 6.20
N SER A 142 -13.06 -1.84 5.38
CA SER A 142 -13.62 -3.15 5.73
C SER A 142 -12.53 -4.23 5.84
N LEU A 143 -11.59 -4.26 4.90
CA LEU A 143 -10.44 -5.17 4.95
C LEU A 143 -9.51 -4.83 6.12
N GLU A 144 -9.24 -3.53 6.35
CA GLU A 144 -8.44 -3.06 7.48
C GLU A 144 -9.04 -3.48 8.82
N ALA A 145 -10.37 -3.27 8.99
CA ALA A 145 -11.10 -3.72 10.18
C ALA A 145 -11.03 -5.25 10.35
N ALA A 146 -11.20 -6.02 9.28
CA ALA A 146 -11.09 -7.46 9.29
C ALA A 146 -9.69 -7.94 9.71
N ILE A 147 -8.63 -7.33 9.18
CA ILE A 147 -7.24 -7.61 9.57
C ILE A 147 -7.01 -7.31 11.06
N GLY A 148 -7.58 -6.19 11.55
CA GLY A 148 -7.43 -5.77 12.95
C GLY A 148 -8.14 -6.67 13.96
N LEU A 149 -9.21 -7.34 13.54
CA LEU A 149 -10.05 -8.21 14.40
C LEU A 149 -9.72 -9.72 14.28
N ALA A 150 -8.91 -10.09 13.30
CA ALA A 150 -8.46 -11.46 13.11
C ALA A 150 -7.41 -11.88 14.15
N ASP A 151 -7.30 -13.19 14.40
CA ASP A 151 -6.22 -13.75 15.22
C ASP A 151 -4.85 -13.60 14.54
N GLY A 152 -3.76 -13.92 15.26
CA GLY A 152 -2.42 -14.08 14.69
C GLY A 152 -1.67 -12.81 14.36
N ASN A 153 -2.12 -11.64 14.83
CA ASN A 153 -1.45 -10.36 14.61
C ASN A 153 -1.13 -10.09 13.12
N LEU A 154 -2.12 -10.26 12.25
CA LEU A 154 -1.98 -10.13 10.79
C LEU A 154 -1.41 -8.78 10.36
N LYS A 155 -1.74 -7.70 11.10
CA LYS A 155 -1.17 -6.37 10.87
C LYS A 155 0.37 -6.41 10.88
N ALA A 156 0.96 -6.97 11.94
CA ALA A 156 2.41 -7.09 12.03
C ALA A 156 2.97 -8.04 10.96
N THR A 157 2.30 -9.17 10.69
CA THR A 157 2.71 -10.11 9.66
C THR A 157 2.76 -9.46 8.27
N LEU A 158 1.71 -8.77 7.85
CA LEU A 158 1.64 -8.12 6.55
C LEU A 158 2.48 -6.83 6.46
N SER A 159 3.00 -6.35 7.58
CA SER A 159 3.94 -5.21 7.67
C SER A 159 5.40 -5.63 7.81
N ASP A 160 5.69 -6.93 7.90
CA ASP A 160 7.05 -7.43 8.09
C ASP A 160 7.92 -7.18 6.86
N GLU A 161 8.92 -6.33 7.00
CA GLU A 161 9.87 -5.96 5.93
C GLU A 161 10.86 -7.09 5.58
N ALA A 162 10.98 -8.13 6.42
CA ALA A 162 11.79 -9.30 6.14
C ALA A 162 11.07 -10.32 5.24
N SER A 163 9.76 -10.17 5.09
CA SER A 163 8.90 -11.05 4.31
C SER A 163 8.46 -10.37 3.02
N THR A 164 8.02 -11.16 2.05
CA THR A 164 7.51 -10.62 0.78
C THR A 164 6.11 -11.17 0.52
N PHE A 165 5.18 -10.27 0.22
CA PHE A 165 3.78 -10.62 0.02
C PHE A 165 3.22 -10.14 -1.31
N THR A 166 2.16 -10.81 -1.76
CA THR A 166 1.17 -10.21 -2.66
C THR A 166 -0.19 -10.32 -1.98
N LEU A 167 -0.85 -9.19 -1.84
CA LEU A 167 -2.18 -9.10 -1.25
C LEU A 167 -3.20 -8.79 -2.36
N PHE A 168 -4.19 -9.67 -2.53
CA PHE A 168 -5.36 -9.44 -3.34
C PHE A 168 -6.43 -8.81 -2.45
N ALA A 169 -6.58 -7.50 -2.54
CA ALA A 169 -7.32 -6.68 -1.58
C ALA A 169 -8.75 -6.39 -2.06
N PRO A 170 -9.79 -6.99 -1.44
CA PRO A 170 -11.16 -6.66 -1.73
C PRO A 170 -11.52 -5.27 -1.17
N HIS A 171 -12.22 -4.45 -1.98
CA HIS A 171 -12.72 -3.14 -1.54
C HIS A 171 -13.96 -3.27 -0.66
N ASN A 172 -14.42 -2.16 -0.07
CA ASN A 172 -15.56 -2.17 0.87
C ASN A 172 -16.83 -2.78 0.27
N GLU A 173 -17.15 -2.47 -1.00
CA GLU A 173 -18.35 -3.01 -1.68
C GLU A 173 -18.30 -4.54 -1.86
N ALA A 174 -17.10 -5.14 -1.94
CA ALA A 174 -16.93 -6.59 -1.95
C ALA A 174 -17.39 -7.20 -0.61
N PHE A 175 -17.03 -6.57 0.51
CA PHE A 175 -17.51 -6.98 1.83
C PHE A 175 -19.01 -6.74 2.01
N ASP A 176 -19.54 -5.62 1.52
CA ASP A 176 -20.99 -5.35 1.55
C ASP A 176 -21.76 -6.44 0.78
N THR A 177 -21.23 -6.85 -0.38
CA THR A 177 -21.81 -7.95 -1.17
C THR A 177 -21.79 -9.27 -0.40
N LEU A 178 -20.68 -9.59 0.28
CA LEU A 178 -20.57 -10.78 1.10
C LEU A 178 -21.56 -10.75 2.28
N VAL A 179 -21.71 -9.61 2.96
CA VAL A 179 -22.71 -9.40 4.02
C VAL A 179 -24.13 -9.67 3.49
N MET A 180 -24.50 -9.09 2.35
CA MET A 180 -25.84 -9.26 1.77
C MET A 180 -26.15 -10.72 1.38
N ARG A 181 -25.15 -11.52 1.07
CA ARG A 181 -25.29 -12.93 0.68
C ARG A 181 -25.24 -13.90 1.88
N THR A 182 -24.74 -13.44 3.03
CA THR A 182 -24.61 -14.29 4.23
C THR A 182 -25.91 -14.28 5.02
N PRO A 183 -26.59 -15.42 5.19
CA PRO A 183 -27.86 -15.48 5.93
C PRO A 183 -27.71 -15.00 7.39
N ASN A 184 -28.68 -14.21 7.85
CA ASN A 184 -28.75 -13.67 9.21
C ASN A 184 -27.58 -12.75 9.61
N VAL A 185 -26.92 -12.14 8.64
CA VAL A 185 -25.87 -11.14 8.82
C VAL A 185 -26.31 -9.83 8.17
N ASN A 186 -26.19 -8.70 8.89
CA ASN A 186 -26.67 -7.40 8.42
C ASN A 186 -25.56 -6.36 8.24
N ASN A 187 -24.36 -6.64 8.75
CA ASN A 187 -23.21 -5.73 8.67
C ASN A 187 -21.89 -6.49 8.84
N LEU A 188 -20.79 -5.80 8.59
CA LEU A 188 -19.43 -6.36 8.66
C LEU A 188 -19.11 -6.96 10.04
N LEU A 189 -19.52 -6.31 11.14
CA LEU A 189 -19.22 -6.80 12.49
C LEU A 189 -19.95 -8.12 12.77
N GLU A 190 -21.20 -8.25 12.32
CA GLU A 190 -21.95 -9.51 12.43
C GLU A 190 -21.33 -10.60 11.54
N LEU A 191 -20.85 -10.26 10.35
CA LEU A 191 -20.12 -11.19 9.50
C LEU A 191 -18.86 -11.70 10.20
N ILE A 192 -18.02 -10.80 10.72
CA ILE A 192 -16.81 -11.14 11.47
C ILE A 192 -17.12 -12.00 12.69
N ALA A 193 -18.16 -11.64 13.45
CA ALA A 193 -18.59 -12.42 14.61
C ALA A 193 -19.09 -13.83 14.23
N SER A 194 -19.77 -13.97 13.10
CA SER A 194 -20.26 -15.27 12.61
C SER A 194 -19.15 -16.20 12.16
N LEU A 195 -18.07 -15.65 11.59
CA LEU A 195 -16.88 -16.40 11.18
C LEU A 195 -16.04 -16.83 12.38
N GLY A 196 -15.93 -15.97 13.38
CA GLY A 196 -14.95 -16.09 14.47
C GLY A 196 -13.54 -15.70 14.03
N THR A 197 -12.69 -15.34 14.99
CA THR A 197 -11.38 -14.70 14.73
C THR A 197 -10.38 -15.61 13.99
N ALA A 198 -10.41 -16.91 14.26
CA ALA A 198 -9.52 -17.89 13.60
C ALA A 198 -9.90 -18.11 12.12
N ASN A 199 -11.20 -18.26 11.82
CA ASN A 199 -11.64 -18.38 10.43
C ASN A 199 -11.47 -17.07 9.68
N LEU A 200 -11.67 -15.92 10.34
CA LEU A 200 -11.37 -14.60 9.76
C LEU A 200 -9.89 -14.47 9.41
N GLN A 201 -9.00 -14.92 10.30
CA GLN A 201 -7.56 -14.97 10.00
C GLN A 201 -7.29 -15.79 8.73
N ASN A 202 -7.87 -16.98 8.64
CA ASN A 202 -7.66 -17.86 7.48
C ASN A 202 -8.26 -17.25 6.20
N LEU A 203 -9.41 -16.60 6.30
CA LEU A 203 -10.03 -15.85 5.21
C LEU A 203 -9.08 -14.76 4.69
N ILE A 204 -8.49 -13.94 5.56
CA ILE A 204 -7.56 -12.89 5.15
C ILE A 204 -6.28 -13.49 4.54
N LEU A 205 -5.74 -14.55 5.13
CA LEU A 205 -4.57 -15.25 4.60
C LEU A 205 -4.83 -15.92 3.25
N TYR A 206 -6.10 -16.25 2.93
CA TYR A 206 -6.49 -16.75 1.61
C TYR A 206 -6.35 -15.67 0.51
N HIS A 207 -6.39 -14.41 0.87
CA HIS A 207 -6.14 -13.28 -0.03
C HIS A 207 -4.65 -12.92 -0.18
N ALA A 208 -3.76 -13.60 0.53
CA ALA A 208 -2.34 -13.29 0.56
C ALA A 208 -1.49 -14.47 0.08
N THR A 209 -0.41 -14.15 -0.64
CA THR A 209 0.62 -15.13 -1.04
C THR A 209 1.97 -14.73 -0.47
N GLY A 210 2.83 -15.70 -0.20
CA GLY A 210 4.19 -15.51 0.32
C GLY A 210 5.22 -15.21 -0.78
N SER A 211 4.81 -14.56 -1.86
CA SER A 211 5.69 -14.22 -2.97
C SER A 211 5.24 -12.92 -3.64
N ARG A 212 6.17 -12.22 -4.28
CA ARG A 212 5.86 -11.04 -5.08
C ARG A 212 5.36 -11.46 -6.46
N MET A 213 4.09 -11.19 -6.73
CA MET A 213 3.46 -11.45 -8.02
C MET A 213 3.07 -10.11 -8.65
N LEU A 214 3.66 -9.75 -9.78
CA LEU A 214 3.24 -8.58 -10.57
C LEU A 214 2.32 -9.02 -11.70
N SER A 215 1.45 -8.12 -12.15
CA SER A 215 0.48 -8.39 -13.20
C SER A 215 1.13 -8.90 -14.49
N SER A 216 2.33 -8.41 -14.81
CA SER A 216 3.11 -8.84 -15.97
C SER A 216 3.64 -10.28 -15.88
N GLY A 217 3.71 -10.83 -14.67
CA GLY A 217 4.18 -12.20 -14.40
C GLY A 217 3.07 -13.18 -14.05
N LEU A 218 1.81 -12.74 -13.98
CA LEU A 218 0.68 -13.63 -13.72
C LEU A 218 0.52 -14.64 -14.85
N GLN A 219 0.16 -15.86 -14.49
CA GLN A 219 -0.14 -16.93 -15.42
C GLN A 219 -1.44 -17.61 -15.02
N THR A 220 -2.16 -18.16 -15.99
CA THR A 220 -3.31 -19.01 -15.71
C THR A 220 -2.87 -20.27 -14.98
N GLY A 221 -3.43 -20.53 -13.81
CA GLY A 221 -3.06 -21.66 -12.97
C GLY A 221 -3.37 -21.45 -11.49
N SER A 222 -3.14 -22.51 -10.70
CA SER A 222 -3.34 -22.49 -9.25
C SER A 222 -2.22 -21.74 -8.53
N VAL A 223 -2.59 -20.97 -7.51
CA VAL A 223 -1.70 -20.18 -6.66
C VAL A 223 -1.87 -20.60 -5.20
N ASN A 224 -0.78 -20.93 -4.53
CA ASN A 224 -0.77 -21.20 -3.10
C ASN A 224 -0.96 -19.89 -2.34
N THR A 225 -1.90 -19.89 -1.40
CA THR A 225 -2.13 -18.79 -0.48
C THR A 225 -1.37 -19.01 0.84
N LEU A 226 -1.49 -18.06 1.76
CA LEU A 226 -0.99 -18.22 3.14
C LEU A 226 -2.04 -18.89 4.06
N ALA A 227 -3.26 -19.12 3.57
CA ALA A 227 -4.30 -19.81 4.33
C ALA A 227 -4.00 -21.30 4.46
N ASN A 228 -4.32 -21.86 5.63
CA ASN A 228 -4.08 -23.26 5.95
C ASN A 228 -5.32 -24.10 5.64
N ASP A 229 -5.14 -25.31 5.08
CA ASP A 229 -6.19 -26.26 4.76
C ASP A 229 -6.58 -27.16 5.95
N GLY A 230 -6.00 -26.92 7.13
CA GLY A 230 -6.22 -27.74 8.34
C GLY A 230 -5.49 -29.08 8.37
N SER A 231 -4.83 -29.49 7.29
CA SER A 231 -4.05 -30.73 7.18
C SER A 231 -2.54 -30.53 7.09
N GLY A 232 -2.11 -29.24 7.13
CA GLY A 232 -0.70 -28.85 7.02
C GLY A 232 -0.30 -28.39 5.61
N GLY A 233 -1.27 -28.30 4.69
CA GLY A 233 -1.12 -27.69 3.37
C GLY A 233 -1.67 -26.27 3.34
N ASN A 234 -1.49 -25.61 2.19
CA ASN A 234 -2.05 -24.29 1.92
C ASN A 234 -3.24 -24.40 0.98
N LEU A 235 -4.27 -23.62 1.26
CA LEU A 235 -5.38 -23.42 0.32
C LEU A 235 -4.89 -22.73 -0.95
N GLN A 236 -5.57 -22.97 -2.05
CA GLN A 236 -5.25 -22.41 -3.36
C GLN A 236 -6.48 -21.73 -3.96
N PHE A 237 -6.23 -20.65 -4.71
CA PHE A 237 -7.16 -20.14 -5.70
C PHE A 237 -6.60 -20.33 -7.11
N PHE A 238 -7.42 -20.16 -8.13
CA PHE A 238 -7.01 -20.29 -9.53
C PHE A 238 -7.06 -18.92 -10.22
N ILE A 239 -5.97 -18.53 -10.87
CA ILE A 239 -5.94 -17.33 -11.73
C ILE A 239 -6.32 -17.75 -13.14
N ASN A 240 -7.29 -17.07 -13.72
CA ASN A 240 -7.70 -17.22 -15.11
C ASN A 240 -7.45 -15.92 -15.89
N ILE A 241 -6.59 -15.98 -16.89
CA ILE A 241 -6.24 -14.83 -17.73
C ILE A 241 -7.00 -14.94 -19.06
N GLY A 242 -7.99 -14.06 -19.25
CA GLY A 242 -8.80 -13.92 -20.44
C GLY A 242 -8.86 -12.46 -20.89
N SER A 243 -10.05 -11.99 -21.26
CA SER A 243 -10.32 -10.55 -21.49
C SER A 243 -10.14 -9.72 -20.21
N GLU A 244 -10.37 -10.36 -19.07
CA GLU A 244 -10.12 -9.87 -17.71
C GLU A 244 -9.29 -10.91 -16.98
N VAL A 245 -8.57 -10.49 -15.94
CA VAL A 245 -7.91 -11.42 -15.02
C VAL A 245 -8.90 -11.71 -13.89
N ARG A 246 -9.28 -12.96 -13.75
CA ARG A 246 -10.19 -13.43 -12.70
C ARG A 246 -9.46 -14.30 -11.71
N ILE A 247 -9.86 -14.21 -10.46
CA ILE A 247 -9.42 -15.11 -9.41
C ILE A 247 -10.63 -15.95 -9.03
N ILE A 248 -10.50 -17.23 -9.26
CA ILE A 248 -11.53 -18.24 -9.02
C ILE A 248 -11.19 -18.91 -7.70
N ASP A 249 -12.04 -18.77 -6.71
CA ASP A 249 -11.93 -19.51 -5.47
C ASP A 249 -12.63 -20.87 -5.56
N ASN A 250 -12.54 -21.68 -4.53
CA ASN A 250 -13.14 -23.00 -4.52
C ASN A 250 -14.59 -22.99 -4.01
N SER A 251 -15.15 -21.82 -3.68
CA SER A 251 -16.51 -21.71 -3.15
C SER A 251 -17.55 -21.73 -4.27
N ALA A 252 -18.54 -22.58 -4.12
CA ALA A 252 -19.71 -22.60 -5.01
C ALA A 252 -20.66 -21.41 -4.78
N ASN A 253 -20.45 -20.62 -3.73
CA ASN A 253 -21.38 -19.60 -3.25
C ASN A 253 -20.90 -18.16 -3.49
N THR A 254 -19.71 -17.98 -4.06
CA THR A 254 -19.14 -16.65 -4.33
C THR A 254 -18.95 -16.44 -5.84
N GLU A 255 -18.89 -15.18 -6.23
CA GLU A 255 -18.48 -14.80 -7.59
C GLU A 255 -16.98 -14.77 -7.67
N ASP A 256 -16.43 -15.16 -8.82
CA ASP A 256 -15.02 -14.98 -9.13
C ASP A 256 -14.64 -13.50 -9.00
N ALA A 257 -13.55 -13.21 -8.32
CA ALA A 257 -13.06 -11.84 -8.21
C ALA A 257 -12.40 -11.38 -9.51
N VAL A 258 -12.70 -10.17 -9.95
CA VAL A 258 -12.02 -9.51 -11.06
C VAL A 258 -10.88 -8.66 -10.52
N LEU A 259 -9.73 -8.79 -11.15
CA LEU A 259 -8.55 -8.01 -10.82
C LEU A 259 -8.68 -6.59 -11.41
N GLY A 260 -8.85 -5.61 -10.54
CA GLY A 260 -8.94 -4.18 -10.86
C GLY A 260 -7.57 -3.50 -10.99
N THR A 261 -7.32 -2.46 -10.19
CA THR A 261 -6.02 -1.80 -10.12
C THR A 261 -4.94 -2.77 -9.65
N ARG A 262 -3.82 -2.77 -10.34
CA ARG A 262 -2.75 -3.77 -10.17
C ARG A 262 -1.43 -3.10 -9.85
N ASP A 263 -0.51 -3.90 -9.30
CA ASP A 263 0.89 -3.51 -9.11
C ASP A 263 1.04 -2.25 -8.26
N ILE A 264 0.24 -2.15 -7.18
CA ILE A 264 0.45 -1.15 -6.14
C ILE A 264 1.58 -1.67 -5.26
N ILE A 265 2.75 -1.04 -5.34
CA ILE A 265 3.98 -1.55 -4.74
C ILE A 265 4.21 -0.94 -3.37
N GLY A 266 4.28 -1.79 -2.36
CA GLY A 266 4.75 -1.47 -1.01
C GLY A 266 6.22 -1.86 -0.80
N SER A 267 6.76 -1.50 0.36
CA SER A 267 8.14 -1.81 0.72
C SER A 267 8.42 -3.31 0.75
N ASN A 268 7.44 -4.12 1.16
CA ASN A 268 7.55 -5.56 1.32
C ASN A 268 6.69 -6.38 0.33
N GLY A 269 6.21 -5.80 -0.76
CA GLY A 269 5.44 -6.59 -1.74
C GLY A 269 4.53 -5.78 -2.65
N ALA A 270 3.49 -6.44 -3.16
CA ALA A 270 2.52 -5.86 -4.08
C ALA A 270 1.08 -6.02 -3.58
N VAL A 271 0.23 -5.08 -3.95
CA VAL A 271 -1.22 -5.15 -3.73
C VAL A 271 -1.92 -5.10 -5.09
N HIS A 272 -2.90 -5.99 -5.26
CA HIS A 272 -3.82 -6.00 -6.38
C HIS A 272 -5.23 -5.84 -5.83
N LEU A 273 -5.98 -4.90 -6.37
CA LEU A 273 -7.34 -4.63 -5.92
C LEU A 273 -8.31 -5.57 -6.62
N ILE A 274 -9.25 -6.15 -5.87
CA ILE A 274 -10.26 -7.08 -6.36
C ILE A 274 -11.67 -6.65 -5.94
N ASP A 275 -12.67 -7.06 -6.70
CA ASP A 275 -14.07 -6.66 -6.54
C ASP A 275 -14.94 -7.68 -5.77
N ALA A 276 -14.36 -8.79 -5.36
CA ALA A 276 -15.05 -9.79 -4.51
C ALA A 276 -14.14 -10.30 -3.39
N VAL A 277 -14.72 -10.74 -2.28
CA VAL A 277 -14.02 -11.44 -1.20
C VAL A 277 -13.90 -12.91 -1.58
N LEU A 278 -12.67 -13.42 -1.61
CA LEU A 278 -12.37 -14.82 -1.90
C LEU A 278 -12.68 -15.70 -0.68
N ILE A 279 -13.28 -16.86 -0.91
CA ILE A 279 -13.59 -17.82 0.15
C ILE A 279 -12.89 -19.15 -0.15
N GLY A 280 -11.95 -19.52 0.73
CA GLY A 280 -11.30 -20.82 0.69
C GLY A 280 -12.13 -21.84 1.48
N GLU A 281 -12.51 -22.93 0.86
CA GLU A 281 -13.18 -24.08 1.48
C GLU A 281 -12.24 -25.28 1.57
#